data_f9a616eda1e0790062e93f28261c1dac
#
_entry.id   f9a616eda1e0790062e93f28261c1dac
#
_cell.length_a   1.000
_cell.length_b   1.000
_cell.length_c   1.000
_cell.angle_alpha   90.00
_cell.angle_beta   90.00
_cell.angle_gamma   90.00
#
_symmetry.space_group_name_H-M   'P 1'
#
loop_
_entity.id
_entity.type
_entity.pdbx_description
1 polymer ?
#
loop_
_entity_poly.entity_id
_entity_poly.type
_entity_poly.pdbx_seq_one_letter_code
_entity_poly.pdbx_strand_id
1 'polypeptide(L)'
;MKPTNKATPETSDAHSKHTNLLYNPTFRSVVFQLLAVCVLAFFLYTIVNNALTNLESRGIATGFAFLEQTAGFGISQSLIPYDETYSYGRTFLVGLLNTALVSVLGILLATILGFLIGIARLSSNWLISRLAAVYIETFRNLPLLLQIFFWYFVVLQALPSARESMHLGEWFYLNIKGLYLAKPIFESGSIWVLVALIAGIIACWVLSIWATNRQRLTGQQTPMGRYILLLCVTFPVLVYFLLGQPITAEYPVLRGFNFQGGISVLPELAALLVALTIYTASFIAEIVRSGINAVSHGQTEAAMSLGLTRTKTLKLVIIPQALRIIIPPLTSQYLNLTKNSSLAMAIGYPDLVSVFAGTTLNQTGQA
;
A
#
# COMPACT_ATOMS: atom_id res chain seq x y z
N MET A 1 -47.82 -5.70 -82.53
CA MET A 1 -49.10 -5.05 -82.23
C MET A 1 -49.08 -4.51 -80.78
N LYS A 2 -49.09 -3.23 -80.63
CA LYS A 2 -49.38 -2.51 -79.41
C LYS A 2 -50.85 -2.67 -79.01
N PRO A 3 -51.21 -2.59 -77.68
CA PRO A 3 -51.71 -1.24 -77.33
C PRO A 3 -51.16 -0.72 -76.00
N THR A 4 -51.00 0.58 -76.06
CA THR A 4 -50.81 1.57 -75.01
C THR A 4 -51.93 1.56 -73.97
N ASN A 5 -51.61 1.66 -72.71
CA ASN A 5 -52.57 2.09 -71.69
C ASN A 5 -51.96 3.23 -70.83
N LYS A 6 -52.75 4.32 -70.84
CA LYS A 6 -52.48 5.61 -70.21
C LYS A 6 -52.50 5.51 -68.68
N ALA A 7 -51.48 6.05 -68.07
CA ALA A 7 -51.48 6.34 -66.66
C ALA A 7 -52.24 7.64 -66.36
N THR A 8 -53.16 7.58 -65.44
CA THR A 8 -53.80 8.76 -64.82
C THR A 8 -52.97 9.17 -63.58
N PRO A 9 -52.80 10.48 -63.34
CA PRO A 9 -52.03 10.92 -62.14
C PRO A 9 -52.96 10.83 -60.92
N GLU A 10 -52.53 10.01 -59.93
CA GLU A 10 -53.10 10.03 -58.61
C GLU A 10 -52.60 11.27 -57.88
N THR A 11 -53.55 12.12 -57.48
CA THR A 11 -53.37 13.24 -56.58
C THR A 11 -52.96 12.75 -55.21
N SER A 12 -51.73 13.08 -54.81
CA SER A 12 -51.24 12.81 -53.44
C SER A 12 -51.92 13.75 -52.45
N ASP A 13 -52.94 13.25 -51.76
CA ASP A 13 -53.46 13.87 -50.55
C ASP A 13 -52.39 13.78 -49.44
N ALA A 14 -51.68 14.86 -49.26
CA ALA A 14 -50.79 15.07 -48.08
C ALA A 14 -51.68 15.31 -46.88
N HIS A 15 -52.22 14.22 -46.31
CA HIS A 15 -52.71 14.25 -44.94
C HIS A 15 -51.51 14.44 -43.99
N SER A 16 -51.32 15.67 -43.50
CA SER A 16 -50.49 15.99 -42.34
C SER A 16 -51.02 15.21 -41.14
N LYS A 17 -50.51 14.02 -40.90
CA LYS A 17 -50.70 13.30 -39.65
C LYS A 17 -50.05 14.15 -38.58
N HIS A 18 -50.83 14.94 -37.84
CA HIS A 18 -50.48 15.39 -36.51
C HIS A 18 -50.28 14.14 -35.65
N THR A 19 -49.06 13.60 -35.70
CA THR A 19 -48.66 12.52 -34.78
C THR A 19 -48.67 13.12 -33.41
N ASN A 20 -49.73 12.82 -32.63
CA ASN A 20 -49.77 13.17 -31.21
C ASN A 20 -48.47 12.75 -30.55
N LEU A 21 -47.68 13.71 -30.06
CA LEU A 21 -46.39 13.47 -29.38
C LEU A 21 -46.47 12.39 -28.32
N LEU A 22 -47.67 12.23 -27.73
CA LEU A 22 -47.96 11.20 -26.72
C LEU A 22 -47.92 9.75 -27.24
N TYR A 23 -48.06 9.53 -28.55
CA TYR A 23 -47.98 8.20 -29.18
C TYR A 23 -46.57 7.88 -29.73
N ASN A 24 -45.65 8.83 -29.68
CA ASN A 24 -44.27 8.60 -30.10
C ASN A 24 -43.54 7.77 -29.03
N PRO A 25 -43.06 6.56 -29.34
CA PRO A 25 -42.41 5.65 -28.33
C PRO A 25 -41.15 6.28 -27.73
N THR A 26 -40.40 7.07 -28.51
CA THR A 26 -39.20 7.77 -28.03
C THR A 26 -39.57 8.87 -27.04
N PHE A 27 -40.61 9.67 -27.33
CA PHE A 27 -41.10 10.71 -26.42
C PHE A 27 -41.58 10.11 -25.09
N ARG A 28 -42.35 9.03 -25.13
CA ARG A 28 -42.83 8.31 -23.93
C ARG A 28 -41.65 7.77 -23.12
N SER A 29 -40.66 7.17 -23.76
CA SER A 29 -39.47 6.65 -23.06
C SER A 29 -38.73 7.76 -22.32
N VAL A 30 -38.51 8.92 -22.96
CA VAL A 30 -37.84 10.06 -22.32
C VAL A 30 -38.68 10.60 -21.15
N VAL A 31 -40.00 10.73 -21.33
CA VAL A 31 -40.90 11.22 -20.27
C VAL A 31 -40.88 10.27 -19.07
N PHE A 32 -40.96 8.95 -19.28
CA PHE A 32 -40.89 7.98 -18.20
C PHE A 32 -39.51 7.95 -17.50
N GLN A 33 -38.43 8.12 -18.28
CA GLN A 33 -37.09 8.23 -17.69
C GLN A 33 -36.95 9.48 -16.82
N LEU A 34 -37.41 10.65 -17.33
CA LEU A 34 -37.39 11.88 -16.54
C LEU A 34 -38.27 11.77 -15.28
N LEU A 35 -39.44 11.16 -15.38
CA LEU A 35 -40.34 10.96 -14.28
C LEU A 35 -39.68 10.03 -13.23
N ALA A 36 -39.04 8.95 -13.67
CA ALA A 36 -38.31 8.04 -12.79
C ALA A 36 -37.15 8.75 -12.08
N VAL A 37 -36.37 9.58 -12.80
CA VAL A 37 -35.30 10.39 -12.24
C VAL A 37 -35.85 11.41 -11.23
N CYS A 38 -36.96 12.10 -11.55
CA CYS A 38 -37.58 13.05 -10.63
C CYS A 38 -38.10 12.37 -9.34
N VAL A 39 -38.74 11.21 -9.48
CA VAL A 39 -39.22 10.42 -8.33
C VAL A 39 -38.03 9.98 -7.46
N LEU A 40 -36.94 9.49 -8.07
CA LEU A 40 -35.75 9.09 -7.36
C LEU A 40 -35.08 10.30 -6.63
N ALA A 41 -34.97 11.43 -7.35
CA ALA A 41 -34.42 12.66 -6.78
C ALA A 41 -35.28 13.18 -5.61
N PHE A 42 -36.61 13.13 -5.73
CA PHE A 42 -37.53 13.49 -4.66
C PHE A 42 -37.38 12.55 -3.44
N PHE A 43 -37.28 11.25 -3.69
CA PHE A 43 -37.04 10.29 -2.60
C PHE A 43 -35.72 10.54 -1.88
N LEU A 44 -34.64 10.74 -2.62
CA LEU A 44 -33.32 11.07 -2.05
C LEU A 44 -33.37 12.38 -1.26
N TYR A 45 -33.99 13.41 -1.82
CA TYR A 45 -34.18 14.69 -1.12
C TYR A 45 -34.94 14.51 0.20
N THR A 46 -36.06 13.77 0.18
CA THR A 46 -36.88 13.55 1.37
C THR A 46 -36.12 12.76 2.44
N ILE A 47 -35.36 11.72 2.02
CA ILE A 47 -34.53 10.93 2.96
C ILE A 47 -33.45 11.81 3.60
N VAL A 48 -32.70 12.59 2.79
CA VAL A 48 -31.66 13.48 3.30
C VAL A 48 -32.23 14.56 4.21
N ASN A 49 -33.33 15.21 3.79
CA ASN A 49 -33.95 16.25 4.60
C ASN A 49 -34.48 15.71 5.94
N ASN A 50 -35.17 14.56 5.93
CA ASN A 50 -35.62 13.91 7.15
C ASN A 50 -34.46 13.50 8.06
N ALA A 51 -33.37 13.00 7.48
CA ALA A 51 -32.17 12.64 8.24
C ALA A 51 -31.56 13.90 8.92
N LEU A 52 -31.38 15.00 8.18
CA LEU A 52 -30.85 16.26 8.73
C LEU A 52 -31.74 16.82 9.83
N THR A 53 -33.07 16.88 9.61
CA THR A 53 -34.02 17.36 10.62
C THR A 53 -34.03 16.49 11.88
N ASN A 54 -33.92 15.17 11.72
CA ASN A 54 -33.82 14.24 12.87
C ASN A 54 -32.49 14.40 13.62
N LEU A 55 -31.38 14.66 12.93
CA LEU A 55 -30.09 14.93 13.56
C LEU A 55 -30.12 16.23 14.34
N GLU A 56 -30.64 17.30 13.75
CA GLU A 56 -30.80 18.60 14.41
C GLU A 56 -31.71 18.50 15.66
N SER A 57 -32.85 17.80 15.55
CA SER A 57 -33.77 17.60 16.68
C SER A 57 -33.16 16.81 17.83
N ARG A 58 -32.15 16.00 17.57
CA ARG A 58 -31.38 15.24 18.56
C ARG A 58 -30.13 15.98 19.06
N GLY A 59 -29.90 17.21 18.61
CA GLY A 59 -28.70 17.98 18.96
C GLY A 59 -27.40 17.43 18.38
N ILE A 60 -27.49 16.59 17.36
CA ILE A 60 -26.31 16.03 16.68
C ILE A 60 -25.84 17.05 15.65
N ALA A 61 -24.63 17.56 15.83
CA ALA A 61 -24.03 18.52 14.92
C ALA A 61 -23.72 17.85 13.57
N THR A 62 -24.02 18.54 12.49
CA THR A 62 -23.73 18.10 11.11
C THR A 62 -22.77 19.06 10.43
N GLY A 63 -21.94 18.54 9.51
CA GLY A 63 -20.98 19.33 8.74
C GLY A 63 -19.55 19.20 9.26
N PHE A 64 -18.64 20.01 8.71
CA PHE A 64 -17.19 19.89 8.94
C PHE A 64 -16.61 21.02 9.80
N ALA A 65 -17.44 21.90 10.35
CA ALA A 65 -16.99 23.04 11.17
C ALA A 65 -16.21 22.61 12.43
N PHE A 66 -16.49 21.41 12.95
CA PHE A 66 -15.76 20.85 14.10
C PHE A 66 -14.26 20.62 13.79
N LEU A 67 -13.87 20.47 12.53
CA LEU A 67 -12.48 20.25 12.16
C LEU A 67 -11.55 21.40 12.56
N GLU A 68 -12.08 22.60 12.73
CA GLU A 68 -11.34 23.78 13.17
C GLU A 68 -11.27 23.92 14.70
N GLN A 69 -12.08 23.16 15.43
CA GLN A 69 -12.08 23.19 16.90
C GLN A 69 -10.85 22.45 17.45
N THR A 70 -10.42 22.85 18.65
CA THR A 70 -9.30 22.24 19.38
C THR A 70 -9.65 20.81 19.79
N ALA A 71 -8.73 19.89 19.52
CA ALA A 71 -8.94 18.47 19.77
C ALA A 71 -8.91 18.09 21.26
N GLY A 72 -8.02 18.69 22.05
CA GLY A 72 -7.96 18.52 23.50
C GLY A 72 -7.48 17.13 23.97
N PHE A 73 -6.91 16.29 23.09
CA PHE A 73 -6.38 14.98 23.47
C PHE A 73 -5.05 14.69 22.79
N GLY A 74 -4.18 13.92 23.49
CA GLY A 74 -2.87 13.53 22.99
C GLY A 74 -2.93 12.29 22.07
N ILE A 75 -2.01 12.20 21.12
CA ILE A 75 -1.82 11.04 20.24
C ILE A 75 -0.42 10.50 20.49
N SER A 76 -0.31 9.21 20.83
CA SER A 76 0.95 8.57 21.24
C SER A 76 2.01 8.51 20.14
N GLN A 77 1.61 8.53 18.86
CA GLN A 77 2.50 8.57 17.71
C GLN A 77 2.04 9.60 16.70
N SER A 78 2.96 10.46 16.27
CA SER A 78 2.71 11.44 15.22
C SER A 78 3.94 11.59 14.34
N LEU A 79 3.73 11.58 13.02
CA LEU A 79 4.77 11.83 12.01
C LEU A 79 4.94 13.32 11.70
N ILE A 80 4.01 14.15 12.17
CA ILE A 80 4.01 15.61 12.02
C ILE A 80 3.87 16.26 13.40
N PRO A 81 4.31 17.48 13.63
CA PRO A 81 4.13 18.17 14.92
C PRO A 81 2.66 18.18 15.32
N TYR A 82 2.38 17.66 16.51
CA TYR A 82 1.03 17.58 17.07
C TYR A 82 1.10 17.65 18.60
N ASP A 83 0.23 18.43 19.19
CA ASP A 83 -0.09 18.50 20.61
C ASP A 83 -1.60 18.71 20.81
N GLU A 84 -2.05 18.75 22.04
CA GLU A 84 -3.48 18.83 22.41
C GLU A 84 -4.15 20.16 22.02
N THR A 85 -3.37 21.19 21.65
CA THR A 85 -3.88 22.52 21.24
C THR A 85 -4.25 22.57 19.75
N TYR A 86 -3.82 21.59 18.97
CA TYR A 86 -4.17 21.50 17.56
C TYR A 86 -5.62 21.09 17.32
N SER A 87 -6.11 21.38 16.12
CA SER A 87 -7.49 21.13 15.72
C SER A 87 -7.78 19.66 15.38
N TYR A 88 -9.06 19.29 15.38
CA TYR A 88 -9.52 17.98 14.90
C TYR A 88 -9.11 17.70 13.43
N GLY A 89 -9.03 18.72 12.58
CA GLY A 89 -8.48 18.55 11.23
C GLY A 89 -7.03 18.08 11.24
N ARG A 90 -6.24 18.52 12.24
CA ARG A 90 -4.87 18.04 12.44
C ARG A 90 -4.83 16.59 12.92
N THR A 91 -5.75 16.18 13.81
CA THR A 91 -5.84 14.77 14.25
C THR A 91 -6.16 13.82 13.09
N PHE A 92 -7.03 14.26 12.17
CA PHE A 92 -7.31 13.50 10.94
C PHE A 92 -6.04 13.25 10.13
N LEU A 93 -5.23 14.29 9.91
CA LEU A 93 -3.96 14.16 9.18
C LEU A 93 -2.98 13.23 9.90
N VAL A 94 -2.88 13.31 11.23
CA VAL A 94 -2.02 12.43 12.02
C VAL A 94 -2.46 10.98 11.87
N GLY A 95 -3.75 10.69 12.05
CA GLY A 95 -4.30 9.34 11.89
C GLY A 95 -4.11 8.79 10.46
N LEU A 96 -4.31 9.64 9.45
CA LEU A 96 -4.09 9.28 8.04
C LEU A 96 -2.62 8.92 7.75
N LEU A 97 -1.69 9.72 8.27
CA LEU A 97 -0.25 9.46 8.11
C LEU A 97 0.19 8.20 8.85
N ASN A 98 -0.35 7.94 10.04
CA ASN A 98 -0.09 6.71 10.78
C ASN A 98 -0.63 5.47 10.04
N THR A 99 -1.82 5.55 9.46
CA THR A 99 -2.37 4.50 8.59
C THR A 99 -1.51 4.28 7.35
N ALA A 100 -1.05 5.37 6.71
CA ALA A 100 -0.17 5.29 5.55
C ALA A 100 1.18 4.65 5.90
N LEU A 101 1.77 5.00 7.06
CA LEU A 101 3.01 4.41 7.55
C LEU A 101 2.89 2.89 7.69
N VAL A 102 1.86 2.41 8.39
CA VAL A 102 1.60 0.97 8.57
C VAL A 102 1.38 0.30 7.21
N SER A 103 0.60 0.93 6.33
CA SER A 103 0.29 0.37 5.02
C SER A 103 1.54 0.22 4.15
N VAL A 104 2.35 1.27 4.04
CA VAL A 104 3.57 1.25 3.21
C VAL A 104 4.58 0.24 3.75
N LEU A 105 4.87 0.27 5.05
CA LEU A 105 5.81 -0.67 5.66
C LEU A 105 5.29 -2.11 5.60
N GLY A 106 4.01 -2.32 5.90
CA GLY A 106 3.37 -3.62 5.84
C GLY A 106 3.35 -4.22 4.44
N ILE A 107 3.01 -3.43 3.42
CA ILE A 107 3.03 -3.85 2.01
C ILE A 107 4.45 -4.25 1.60
N LEU A 108 5.45 -3.42 1.91
CA LEU A 108 6.84 -3.71 1.57
C LEU A 108 7.31 -5.02 2.20
N LEU A 109 7.14 -5.16 3.51
CA LEU A 109 7.58 -6.35 4.25
C LEU A 109 6.80 -7.60 3.83
N ALA A 110 5.47 -7.51 3.69
CA ALA A 110 4.63 -8.63 3.26
C ALA A 110 4.93 -9.07 1.84
N THR A 111 5.28 -8.13 0.95
CA THR A 111 5.67 -8.47 -0.44
C THR A 111 6.98 -9.24 -0.45
N ILE A 112 8.02 -8.74 0.23
CA ILE A 112 9.32 -9.43 0.30
C ILE A 112 9.15 -10.82 0.88
N LEU A 113 8.52 -10.94 2.05
CA LEU A 113 8.32 -12.21 2.74
C LEU A 113 7.44 -13.16 1.92
N GLY A 114 6.35 -12.65 1.34
CA GLY A 114 5.42 -13.46 0.54
C GLY A 114 6.04 -14.01 -0.74
N PHE A 115 6.85 -13.20 -1.45
CA PHE A 115 7.61 -13.70 -2.61
C PHE A 115 8.64 -14.76 -2.20
N LEU A 116 9.39 -14.54 -1.12
CA LEU A 116 10.36 -15.51 -0.62
C LEU A 116 9.68 -16.85 -0.28
N ILE A 117 8.57 -16.83 0.47
CA ILE A 117 7.84 -18.03 0.86
C ILE A 117 7.15 -18.69 -0.36
N GLY A 118 6.59 -17.89 -1.28
CA GLY A 118 5.97 -18.40 -2.51
C GLY A 118 6.98 -19.16 -3.40
N ILE A 119 8.20 -18.62 -3.54
CA ILE A 119 9.29 -19.29 -4.24
C ILE A 119 9.77 -20.53 -3.46
N ALA A 120 9.90 -20.43 -2.13
CA ALA A 120 10.27 -21.56 -1.27
C ALA A 120 9.26 -22.73 -1.40
N ARG A 121 7.97 -22.41 -1.55
CA ARG A 121 6.91 -23.41 -1.76
C ARG A 121 7.05 -24.19 -3.07
N LEU A 122 7.69 -23.61 -4.09
CA LEU A 122 8.00 -24.21 -5.39
C LEU A 122 9.36 -24.93 -5.42
N SER A 123 10.09 -24.95 -4.30
CA SER A 123 11.39 -25.61 -4.22
C SER A 123 11.27 -27.11 -4.45
N SER A 124 12.24 -27.69 -5.16
CA SER A 124 12.42 -29.13 -5.27
C SER A 124 12.87 -29.80 -3.96
N ASN A 125 13.39 -29.02 -3.02
CA ASN A 125 13.72 -29.50 -1.68
C ASN A 125 12.43 -29.71 -0.87
N TRP A 126 12.17 -30.97 -0.52
CA TRP A 126 10.96 -31.36 0.20
C TRP A 126 10.77 -30.61 1.52
N LEU A 127 11.85 -30.42 2.31
CA LEU A 127 11.76 -29.76 3.60
C LEU A 127 11.38 -28.28 3.46
N ILE A 128 12.05 -27.57 2.55
CA ILE A 128 11.75 -26.14 2.28
C ILE A 128 10.31 -25.97 1.80
N SER A 129 9.89 -26.78 0.85
CA SER A 129 8.53 -26.75 0.31
C SER A 129 7.49 -27.07 1.39
N ARG A 130 7.77 -28.03 2.28
CA ARG A 130 6.86 -28.43 3.36
C ARG A 130 6.74 -27.34 4.43
N LEU A 131 7.84 -26.73 4.86
CA LEU A 131 7.83 -25.62 5.82
C LEU A 131 7.07 -24.42 5.27
N ALA A 132 7.28 -24.07 3.99
CA ALA A 132 6.50 -23.02 3.33
C ALA A 132 5.01 -23.34 3.27
N ALA A 133 4.64 -24.61 3.02
CA ALA A 133 3.24 -25.05 3.03
C ALA A 133 2.60 -24.88 4.41
N VAL A 134 3.25 -25.35 5.46
CA VAL A 134 2.76 -25.23 6.84
C VAL A 134 2.56 -23.76 7.20
N TYR A 135 3.52 -22.89 6.87
CA TYR A 135 3.37 -21.44 7.08
C TYR A 135 2.11 -20.90 6.38
N ILE A 136 1.97 -21.14 5.06
CA ILE A 136 0.86 -20.63 4.26
C ILE A 136 -0.49 -21.12 4.83
N GLU A 137 -0.62 -22.41 5.09
CA GLU A 137 -1.86 -23.01 5.58
C GLU A 137 -2.22 -22.52 6.99
N THR A 138 -1.24 -22.38 7.88
CA THR A 138 -1.47 -21.91 9.25
C THR A 138 -1.93 -20.45 9.26
N PHE A 139 -1.15 -19.54 8.67
CA PHE A 139 -1.43 -18.10 8.81
C PHE A 139 -2.61 -17.61 7.96
N ARG A 140 -2.99 -18.30 6.90
CA ARG A 140 -4.21 -18.01 6.15
C ARG A 140 -5.49 -18.43 6.88
N ASN A 141 -5.43 -19.47 7.71
CA ASN A 141 -6.59 -20.01 8.41
C ASN A 141 -6.81 -19.37 9.78
N LEU A 142 -5.83 -18.67 10.33
CA LEU A 142 -5.96 -17.96 11.60
C LEU A 142 -6.53 -16.55 11.38
N PRO A 143 -7.59 -16.13 12.10
CA PRO A 143 -8.09 -14.77 12.04
C PRO A 143 -7.02 -13.74 12.36
N LEU A 144 -6.92 -12.67 11.54
CA LEU A 144 -5.88 -11.66 11.69
C LEU A 144 -5.91 -10.98 13.07
N LEU A 145 -7.11 -10.69 13.60
CA LEU A 145 -7.24 -10.05 14.91
C LEU A 145 -6.63 -10.90 16.04
N LEU A 146 -6.77 -12.23 15.98
CA LEU A 146 -6.13 -13.12 16.93
C LEU A 146 -4.61 -13.10 16.79
N GLN A 147 -4.09 -12.98 15.56
CA GLN A 147 -2.64 -12.82 15.33
C GLN A 147 -2.13 -11.51 15.92
N ILE A 148 -2.86 -10.39 15.75
CA ILE A 148 -2.51 -9.09 16.34
C ILE A 148 -2.45 -9.21 17.88
N PHE A 149 -3.46 -9.82 18.51
CA PHE A 149 -3.48 -10.04 19.95
C PHE A 149 -2.35 -10.95 20.44
N PHE A 150 -2.04 -12.01 19.70
CA PHE A 150 -0.92 -12.89 20.02
C PHE A 150 0.41 -12.12 20.01
N TRP A 151 0.70 -11.36 18.96
CA TRP A 151 1.93 -10.59 18.88
C TRP A 151 2.02 -9.50 19.94
N TYR A 152 0.93 -8.83 20.24
CA TYR A 152 0.90 -7.74 21.21
C TYR A 152 0.91 -8.26 22.66
N PHE A 153 -0.02 -9.13 23.04
CA PHE A 153 -0.17 -9.56 24.43
C PHE A 153 0.70 -10.74 24.83
N VAL A 154 1.12 -11.59 23.90
CA VAL A 154 1.94 -12.76 24.23
C VAL A 154 3.41 -12.48 23.94
N VAL A 155 3.75 -12.10 22.71
CA VAL A 155 5.15 -11.96 22.29
C VAL A 155 5.79 -10.70 22.88
N LEU A 156 5.14 -9.54 22.77
CA LEU A 156 5.71 -8.29 23.30
C LEU A 156 5.75 -8.27 24.83
N GLN A 157 4.75 -8.83 25.50
CA GLN A 157 4.76 -8.90 26.96
C GLN A 157 5.83 -9.89 27.52
N ALA A 158 6.31 -10.81 26.70
CA ALA A 158 7.42 -11.70 27.06
C ALA A 158 8.80 -11.04 26.90
N LEU A 159 8.88 -9.83 26.32
CA LEU A 159 10.14 -9.09 26.20
C LEU A 159 10.61 -8.57 27.57
N PRO A 160 11.92 -8.38 27.75
CA PRO A 160 12.49 -7.89 29.00
C PRO A 160 12.07 -6.44 29.30
N SER A 161 12.24 -6.03 30.55
CA SER A 161 12.04 -4.67 31.00
C SER A 161 13.00 -3.69 30.31
N ALA A 162 12.71 -2.37 30.34
CA ALA A 162 13.56 -1.36 29.72
C ALA A 162 15.01 -1.36 30.26
N ARG A 163 15.22 -1.81 31.53
CA ARG A 163 16.55 -1.91 32.13
C ARG A 163 17.36 -3.10 31.65
N GLU A 164 16.67 -4.16 31.24
CA GLU A 164 17.25 -5.42 30.78
C GLU A 164 17.07 -5.61 29.28
N SER A 165 16.91 -4.49 28.54
CA SER A 165 16.65 -4.51 27.11
C SER A 165 17.62 -5.40 26.34
N MET A 166 17.10 -6.18 25.41
CA MET A 166 17.93 -6.82 24.40
C MET A 166 18.55 -5.73 23.53
N HIS A 167 19.88 -5.72 23.37
CA HIS A 167 20.56 -4.67 22.62
C HIS A 167 21.60 -5.23 21.66
N LEU A 168 21.84 -4.51 20.58
CA LEU A 168 22.92 -4.75 19.64
C LEU A 168 23.80 -3.50 19.61
N GLY A 169 24.82 -3.48 20.48
CA GLY A 169 25.59 -2.26 20.72
C GLY A 169 24.71 -1.13 21.24
N GLU A 170 24.99 0.11 20.81
CA GLU A 170 24.21 1.30 21.14
C GLU A 170 23.14 1.63 20.07
N TRP A 171 23.10 0.85 18.99
CA TRP A 171 22.26 1.12 17.82
C TRP A 171 20.82 0.65 17.93
N PHE A 172 20.58 -0.36 18.77
CA PHE A 172 19.34 -1.11 18.82
C PHE A 172 19.03 -1.56 20.25
N TYR A 173 17.84 -1.24 20.73
CA TYR A 173 17.29 -1.74 21.99
C TYR A 173 15.87 -2.23 21.79
N LEU A 174 15.57 -3.45 22.26
CA LEU A 174 14.26 -4.07 22.21
C LEU A 174 13.82 -4.46 23.61
N ASN A 175 12.64 -3.99 24.01
CA ASN A 175 12.04 -4.29 25.30
C ASN A 175 10.51 -4.17 25.25
N ILE A 176 9.83 -4.42 26.35
CA ILE A 176 8.36 -4.36 26.47
C ILE A 176 7.77 -2.98 26.08
N LYS A 177 8.55 -1.90 26.15
CA LYS A 177 8.11 -0.54 25.78
C LYS A 177 8.30 -0.21 24.30
N GLY A 178 8.86 -1.13 23.53
CA GLY A 178 9.04 -1.01 22.10
C GLY A 178 10.47 -1.23 21.62
N LEU A 179 10.70 -0.82 20.40
CA LEU A 179 11.97 -0.88 19.69
C LEU A 179 12.57 0.52 19.60
N TYR A 180 13.81 0.66 20.01
CA TYR A 180 14.55 1.92 19.96
C TYR A 180 15.76 1.76 19.05
N LEU A 181 15.89 2.67 18.08
CA LEU A 181 16.93 2.67 17.06
C LEU A 181 17.72 3.98 17.12
N ALA A 182 19.00 3.93 16.77
CA ALA A 182 19.76 5.15 16.56
C ALA A 182 19.16 5.96 15.43
N LYS A 183 18.97 7.29 15.65
CA LYS A 183 18.42 8.23 14.69
C LYS A 183 19.55 8.90 13.93
N PRO A 184 19.58 8.85 12.59
CA PRO A 184 20.53 9.61 11.82
C PRO A 184 20.21 11.11 11.93
N ILE A 185 21.21 11.89 12.33
CA ILE A 185 21.16 13.36 12.30
C ILE A 185 21.91 13.83 11.07
N PHE A 186 21.23 14.59 10.24
CA PHE A 186 21.79 15.16 9.02
C PHE A 186 22.29 16.58 9.31
N GLU A 187 23.61 16.72 9.41
CA GLU A 187 24.28 18.00 9.62
C GLU A 187 24.45 18.78 8.30
N SER A 188 24.94 20.01 8.41
CA SER A 188 25.26 20.85 7.24
C SER A 188 26.30 20.13 6.37
N GLY A 189 25.97 19.91 5.09
CA GLY A 189 26.82 19.14 4.16
C GLY A 189 26.33 17.73 3.84
N SER A 190 25.41 17.14 4.63
CA SER A 190 24.83 15.81 4.36
C SER A 190 24.13 15.73 3.00
N ILE A 191 23.57 16.84 2.52
CA ILE A 191 22.94 16.93 1.20
C ILE A 191 23.92 16.56 0.07
N TRP A 192 25.22 16.90 0.21
CA TRP A 192 26.22 16.59 -0.80
C TRP A 192 26.54 15.09 -0.89
N VAL A 193 26.38 14.35 0.22
CA VAL A 193 26.49 12.88 0.20
C VAL A 193 25.34 12.28 -0.59
N LEU A 194 24.12 12.81 -0.41
CA LEU A 194 22.97 12.41 -1.20
C LEU A 194 23.12 12.76 -2.68
N VAL A 195 23.61 13.96 -2.98
CA VAL A 195 23.92 14.41 -4.35
C VAL A 195 24.97 13.50 -4.99
N ALA A 196 26.02 13.12 -4.25
CA ALA A 196 27.04 12.19 -4.73
C ALA A 196 26.45 10.80 -5.03
N LEU A 197 25.54 10.29 -4.20
CA LEU A 197 24.85 9.03 -4.42
C LEU A 197 23.97 9.08 -5.69
N ILE A 198 23.16 10.14 -5.83
CA ILE A 198 22.30 10.33 -7.01
C ILE A 198 23.17 10.47 -8.27
N ALA A 199 24.24 11.27 -8.22
CA ALA A 199 25.19 11.41 -9.33
C ALA A 199 25.84 10.07 -9.69
N GLY A 200 26.20 9.26 -8.71
CA GLY A 200 26.72 7.90 -8.89
C GLY A 200 25.71 6.98 -9.60
N ILE A 201 24.45 7.01 -9.20
CA ILE A 201 23.37 6.25 -9.83
C ILE A 201 23.17 6.68 -11.30
N ILE A 202 23.11 8.00 -11.55
CA ILE A 202 22.97 8.54 -12.91
C ILE A 202 24.17 8.15 -13.77
N ALA A 203 25.41 8.28 -13.25
CA ALA A 203 26.61 7.86 -13.95
C ALA A 203 26.61 6.37 -14.26
N CYS A 204 26.21 5.51 -13.35
CA CYS A 204 26.03 4.07 -13.58
C CYS A 204 24.99 3.79 -14.67
N TRP A 205 23.88 4.52 -14.68
CA TRP A 205 22.85 4.38 -15.72
C TRP A 205 23.38 4.76 -17.11
N VAL A 206 24.06 5.89 -17.24
CA VAL A 206 24.70 6.34 -18.48
C VAL A 206 25.76 5.34 -18.95
N LEU A 207 26.62 4.89 -18.03
CA LEU A 207 27.65 3.88 -18.32
C LEU A 207 27.02 2.54 -18.75
N SER A 208 25.88 2.15 -18.20
CA SER A 208 25.20 0.92 -18.61
C SER A 208 24.71 0.98 -20.06
N ILE A 209 24.20 2.13 -20.48
CA ILE A 209 23.78 2.37 -21.88
C ILE A 209 25.01 2.30 -22.80
N TRP A 210 26.08 3.00 -22.43
CA TRP A 210 27.35 2.97 -23.19
C TRP A 210 27.96 1.57 -23.28
N ALA A 211 28.00 0.84 -22.15
CA ALA A 211 28.54 -0.52 -22.09
C ALA A 211 27.73 -1.50 -22.96
N THR A 212 26.40 -1.36 -22.98
CA THR A 212 25.53 -2.16 -23.85
C THR A 212 25.80 -1.88 -25.34
N ASN A 213 25.95 -0.61 -25.71
CA ASN A 213 26.27 -0.22 -27.08
C ASN A 213 27.65 -0.71 -27.50
N ARG A 214 28.67 -0.57 -26.63
CA ARG A 214 30.01 -1.09 -26.87
C ARG A 214 30.00 -2.61 -27.05
N GLN A 215 29.27 -3.33 -26.21
CA GLN A 215 29.16 -4.77 -26.32
C GLN A 215 28.51 -5.22 -27.64
N ARG A 216 27.49 -4.46 -28.13
CA ARG A 216 26.88 -4.73 -29.45
C ARG A 216 27.84 -4.53 -30.61
N LEU A 217 28.73 -3.54 -30.52
CA LEU A 217 29.70 -3.19 -31.61
C LEU A 217 30.97 -4.04 -31.58
N THR A 218 31.49 -4.35 -30.38
CA THR A 218 32.83 -4.93 -30.23
C THR A 218 32.83 -6.35 -29.65
N GLY A 219 31.67 -6.82 -29.13
CA GLY A 219 31.56 -8.08 -28.40
C GLY A 219 32.18 -8.07 -26.99
N GLN A 220 32.86 -6.98 -26.59
CA GLN A 220 33.52 -6.90 -25.29
C GLN A 220 32.56 -6.56 -24.16
N GLN A 221 32.57 -7.38 -23.11
CA GLN A 221 31.77 -7.13 -21.89
C GLN A 221 32.50 -6.17 -20.96
N THR A 222 31.78 -5.13 -20.50
CA THR A 222 32.27 -4.18 -19.49
C THR A 222 31.91 -4.70 -18.10
N PRO A 223 32.85 -4.73 -17.13
CA PRO A 223 32.59 -5.25 -15.77
C PRO A 223 31.79 -4.24 -14.96
N MET A 224 30.46 -4.11 -15.26
CA MET A 224 29.56 -3.12 -14.64
C MET A 224 29.53 -3.21 -13.10
N GLY A 225 29.70 -4.40 -12.52
CA GLY A 225 29.73 -4.56 -11.07
C GLY A 225 30.80 -3.72 -10.37
N ARG A 226 31.98 -3.56 -10.99
CA ARG A 226 33.06 -2.71 -10.46
C ARG A 226 32.70 -1.22 -10.50
N TYR A 227 32.04 -0.77 -11.58
CA TYR A 227 31.61 0.63 -11.70
C TYR A 227 30.47 0.95 -10.76
N ILE A 228 29.51 0.03 -10.54
CA ILE A 228 28.45 0.18 -9.55
C ILE A 228 29.05 0.33 -8.14
N LEU A 229 29.99 -0.56 -7.77
CA LEU A 229 30.66 -0.47 -6.48
C LEU A 229 31.41 0.87 -6.30
N LEU A 230 32.12 1.28 -7.31
CA LEU A 230 32.92 2.52 -7.26
C LEU A 230 32.05 3.77 -7.22
N LEU A 231 31.06 3.88 -8.07
CA LEU A 231 30.22 5.08 -8.20
C LEU A 231 29.09 5.18 -7.20
N CYS A 232 28.47 4.05 -6.84
CA CYS A 232 27.30 4.06 -5.93
C CYS A 232 27.68 3.80 -4.47
N VAL A 233 28.87 3.27 -4.18
CA VAL A 233 29.32 2.99 -2.82
C VAL A 233 30.57 3.80 -2.48
N THR A 234 31.68 3.56 -3.20
CA THR A 234 32.98 4.17 -2.84
C THR A 234 32.95 5.69 -2.97
N PHE A 235 32.34 6.23 -4.03
CA PHE A 235 32.30 7.68 -4.25
C PHE A 235 31.47 8.43 -3.19
N PRO A 236 30.21 8.07 -2.85
CA PRO A 236 29.49 8.70 -1.76
C PRO A 236 30.15 8.54 -0.39
N VAL A 237 30.77 7.38 -0.11
CA VAL A 237 31.54 7.15 1.13
C VAL A 237 32.75 8.07 1.21
N LEU A 238 33.48 8.26 0.10
CA LEU A 238 34.59 9.19 0.05
C LEU A 238 34.16 10.63 0.29
N VAL A 239 33.06 11.07 -0.33
CA VAL A 239 32.43 12.39 -0.10
C VAL A 239 32.01 12.54 1.37
N TYR A 240 31.44 11.52 1.99
CA TYR A 240 31.08 11.52 3.39
C TYR A 240 32.27 11.78 4.33
N PHE A 241 33.44 11.12 4.08
CA PHE A 241 34.64 11.34 4.87
C PHE A 241 35.31 12.70 4.58
N LEU A 242 35.31 13.14 3.32
CA LEU A 242 35.89 14.46 2.94
C LEU A 242 35.11 15.63 3.55
N LEU A 243 33.83 15.49 3.78
CA LEU A 243 32.97 16.49 4.41
C LEU A 243 32.98 16.44 5.95
N GLY A 244 33.83 15.60 6.56
CA GLY A 244 33.94 15.50 8.01
C GLY A 244 32.82 14.72 8.65
N GLN A 245 32.25 13.71 7.96
CA GLN A 245 31.20 12.82 8.47
C GLN A 245 29.89 13.56 8.82
N PRO A 246 29.23 14.24 7.87
CA PRO A 246 28.09 15.10 8.13
C PRO A 246 26.78 14.33 8.50
N ILE A 247 26.85 13.03 8.72
CA ILE A 247 25.75 12.19 9.19
C ILE A 247 26.22 11.56 10.51
N THR A 248 25.68 12.05 11.59
CA THR A 248 25.90 11.52 12.95
C THR A 248 24.73 10.70 13.42
N ALA A 249 24.86 9.96 14.51
CA ALA A 249 23.79 9.15 15.06
C ALA A 249 23.46 9.63 16.46
N GLU A 250 22.18 9.91 16.71
CA GLU A 250 21.63 10.11 18.04
C GLU A 250 21.23 8.74 18.61
N TYR A 251 21.96 8.31 19.61
CA TYR A 251 21.71 7.01 20.24
C TYR A 251 20.60 7.10 21.30
N PRO A 252 19.72 6.10 21.38
CA PRO A 252 18.75 6.03 22.46
C PRO A 252 19.45 5.76 23.78
N VAL A 253 19.23 6.62 24.78
CA VAL A 253 19.83 6.52 26.12
C VAL A 253 18.76 6.24 27.16
N LEU A 254 18.97 5.23 28.00
CA LEU A 254 18.05 4.93 29.11
C LEU A 254 18.13 6.01 30.18
N ARG A 255 17.04 6.75 30.38
CA ARG A 255 16.88 7.73 31.45
C ARG A 255 15.71 7.34 32.35
N GLY A 256 16.00 6.95 33.57
CA GLY A 256 15.01 6.47 34.52
C GLY A 256 14.36 5.14 34.06
N PHE A 257 13.11 5.18 33.68
CA PHE A 257 12.33 4.00 33.27
C PHE A 257 12.08 3.92 31.77
N ASN A 258 12.60 4.86 30.96
CA ASN A 258 12.36 4.90 29.53
C ASN A 258 13.60 5.36 28.74
N PHE A 259 13.65 5.03 27.46
CA PHE A 259 14.66 5.54 26.55
C PHE A 259 14.30 6.94 26.06
N GLN A 260 15.31 7.80 25.92
CA GLN A 260 15.21 9.14 25.32
C GLN A 260 16.23 9.26 24.19
N GLY A 261 15.88 10.01 23.15
CA GLY A 261 16.65 10.12 21.92
C GLY A 261 16.43 8.93 20.98
N GLY A 262 17.03 9.00 19.81
CA GLY A 262 16.84 7.99 18.78
C GLY A 262 15.45 7.99 18.14
N ILE A 263 15.12 6.90 17.42
CA ILE A 263 13.79 6.61 16.89
C ILE A 263 13.14 5.58 17.79
N SER A 264 11.98 5.91 18.35
CA SER A 264 11.15 4.97 19.10
C SER A 264 10.04 4.40 18.23
N VAL A 265 9.97 3.08 18.15
CA VAL A 265 8.87 2.36 17.50
C VAL A 265 7.98 1.81 18.59
N LEU A 266 6.74 2.28 18.65
CA LEU A 266 5.77 1.84 19.64
C LEU A 266 5.54 0.33 19.57
N PRO A 267 5.31 -0.34 20.70
CA PRO A 267 5.02 -1.77 20.71
C PRO A 267 3.77 -2.12 19.90
N GLU A 268 2.75 -1.26 19.92
CA GLU A 268 1.53 -1.39 19.10
C GLU A 268 1.86 -1.41 17.60
N LEU A 269 2.72 -0.48 17.13
CA LEU A 269 3.16 -0.45 15.74
C LEU A 269 3.94 -1.71 15.36
N ALA A 270 4.86 -2.14 16.22
CA ALA A 270 5.68 -3.33 15.98
C ALA A 270 4.81 -4.60 15.88
N ALA A 271 3.90 -4.82 16.83
CA ALA A 271 2.99 -5.96 16.82
C ALA A 271 2.09 -5.98 15.59
N LEU A 272 1.52 -4.82 15.26
CA LEU A 272 0.66 -4.65 14.10
C LEU A 272 1.40 -4.96 12.79
N LEU A 273 2.60 -4.39 12.61
CA LEU A 273 3.42 -4.63 11.43
C LEU A 273 3.79 -6.10 11.28
N VAL A 274 4.19 -6.77 12.36
CA VAL A 274 4.52 -8.20 12.35
C VAL A 274 3.30 -9.02 11.98
N ALA A 275 2.16 -8.79 12.63
CA ALA A 275 0.92 -9.52 12.36
C ALA A 275 0.45 -9.33 10.90
N LEU A 276 0.35 -8.07 10.43
CA LEU A 276 -0.07 -7.76 9.06
C LEU A 276 0.91 -8.33 8.02
N THR A 277 2.21 -8.26 8.30
CA THR A 277 3.24 -8.80 7.41
C THR A 277 3.10 -10.31 7.27
N ILE A 278 3.07 -11.04 8.38
CA ILE A 278 2.98 -12.50 8.40
C ILE A 278 1.67 -12.97 7.76
N TYR A 279 0.56 -12.36 8.13
CA TYR A 279 -0.76 -12.68 7.58
C TYR A 279 -0.81 -12.44 6.07
N THR A 280 -0.49 -11.23 5.62
CA THR A 280 -0.60 -10.87 4.20
C THR A 280 0.43 -11.60 3.34
N ALA A 281 1.64 -11.85 3.85
CA ALA A 281 2.66 -12.64 3.17
C ALA A 281 2.20 -14.06 2.86
N SER A 282 1.36 -14.67 3.70
CA SER A 282 0.81 -16.01 3.44
C SER A 282 -0.11 -16.03 2.21
N PHE A 283 -0.91 -14.98 2.00
CA PHE A 283 -1.75 -14.82 0.80
C PHE A 283 -0.91 -14.49 -0.43
N ILE A 284 0.08 -13.59 -0.29
CA ILE A 284 0.99 -13.23 -1.39
C ILE A 284 1.79 -14.47 -1.83
N ALA A 285 2.25 -15.29 -0.90
CA ALA A 285 2.98 -16.52 -1.21
C ALA A 285 2.15 -17.49 -2.07
N GLU A 286 0.87 -17.63 -1.75
CA GLU A 286 -0.05 -18.47 -2.55
C GLU A 286 -0.33 -17.87 -3.93
N ILE A 287 -0.47 -16.54 -4.03
CA ILE A 287 -0.61 -15.83 -5.31
C ILE A 287 0.63 -16.06 -6.18
N VAL A 288 1.82 -15.93 -5.61
CA VAL A 288 3.10 -16.14 -6.32
C VAL A 288 3.20 -17.59 -6.79
N ARG A 289 2.92 -18.57 -5.91
CA ARG A 289 2.92 -20.00 -6.27
C ARG A 289 1.95 -20.30 -7.41
N SER A 290 0.71 -19.82 -7.27
CA SER A 290 -0.34 -20.05 -8.28
C SER A 290 -0.01 -19.40 -9.61
N GLY A 291 0.51 -18.15 -9.59
CA GLY A 291 0.86 -17.43 -10.79
C GLY A 291 2.02 -18.05 -11.57
N ILE A 292 3.02 -18.59 -10.87
CA ILE A 292 4.12 -19.34 -11.53
C ILE A 292 3.61 -20.65 -12.12
N ASN A 293 2.78 -21.39 -11.39
CA ASN A 293 2.22 -22.67 -11.85
C ASN A 293 1.17 -22.50 -12.96
N ALA A 294 0.58 -21.33 -13.11
CA ALA A 294 -0.37 -21.03 -14.18
C ALA A 294 0.29 -20.86 -15.56
N VAL A 295 1.62 -20.67 -15.62
CA VAL A 295 2.35 -20.64 -16.88
C VAL A 295 2.46 -22.06 -17.43
N SER A 296 1.96 -22.27 -18.65
CA SER A 296 1.94 -23.58 -19.30
C SER A 296 3.34 -24.22 -19.34
N HIS A 297 3.42 -25.53 -19.00
CA HIS A 297 4.66 -26.29 -19.02
C HIS A 297 5.31 -26.29 -20.41
N GLY A 298 4.51 -26.27 -21.48
CA GLY A 298 4.98 -26.16 -22.86
C GLY A 298 5.85 -24.90 -23.13
N GLN A 299 5.67 -23.80 -22.36
CA GLN A 299 6.54 -22.63 -22.47
C GLN A 299 7.98 -22.96 -22.00
N THR A 300 8.09 -23.77 -20.97
CA THR A 300 9.39 -24.27 -20.48
C THR A 300 10.05 -25.20 -21.49
N GLU A 301 9.29 -26.13 -22.05
CA GLU A 301 9.78 -27.09 -23.04
C GLU A 301 10.22 -26.39 -24.32
N ALA A 302 9.41 -25.48 -24.84
CA ALA A 302 9.75 -24.70 -26.03
C ALA A 302 11.01 -23.84 -25.82
N ALA A 303 11.17 -23.19 -24.65
CA ALA A 303 12.35 -22.41 -24.33
C ALA A 303 13.62 -23.30 -24.24
N MET A 304 13.51 -24.48 -23.64
CA MET A 304 14.61 -25.43 -23.55
C MET A 304 14.99 -26.02 -24.94
N SER A 305 14.01 -26.28 -25.81
CA SER A 305 14.24 -26.71 -27.18
C SER A 305 14.99 -25.69 -28.02
N LEU A 306 14.86 -24.39 -27.68
CA LEU A 306 15.65 -23.30 -28.27
C LEU A 306 17.05 -23.16 -27.65
N GLY A 307 17.46 -24.08 -26.78
CA GLY A 307 18.78 -24.05 -26.12
C GLY A 307 18.91 -23.09 -24.96
N LEU A 308 17.81 -22.54 -24.43
CA LEU A 308 17.86 -21.67 -23.24
C LEU A 308 18.18 -22.52 -22.00
N THR A 309 19.10 -22.02 -21.19
CA THR A 309 19.37 -22.59 -19.86
C THR A 309 18.17 -22.37 -18.94
N ARG A 310 17.99 -23.22 -17.92
CA ARG A 310 16.89 -23.15 -16.95
C ARG A 310 16.75 -21.73 -16.34
N THR A 311 17.86 -21.10 -15.99
CA THR A 311 17.85 -19.73 -15.44
C THR A 311 17.37 -18.69 -16.45
N LYS A 312 17.79 -18.80 -17.72
CA LYS A 312 17.33 -17.91 -18.80
C LYS A 312 15.86 -18.13 -19.12
N THR A 313 15.40 -19.37 -19.17
CA THR A 313 14.00 -19.74 -19.34
C THR A 313 13.13 -19.13 -18.24
N LEU A 314 13.54 -19.27 -16.97
CA LEU A 314 12.82 -18.67 -15.86
C LEU A 314 12.75 -17.15 -16.00
N LYS A 315 13.89 -16.48 -16.23
CA LYS A 315 13.97 -15.01 -16.26
C LYS A 315 13.30 -14.38 -17.48
N LEU A 316 13.42 -14.98 -18.66
CA LEU A 316 12.98 -14.37 -19.92
C LEU A 316 11.57 -14.82 -20.35
N VAL A 317 11.12 -16.02 -19.92
CA VAL A 317 9.87 -16.61 -20.39
C VAL A 317 8.85 -16.75 -19.25
N ILE A 318 9.21 -17.41 -18.16
CA ILE A 318 8.27 -17.76 -17.10
C ILE A 318 7.91 -16.55 -16.23
N ILE A 319 8.91 -15.85 -15.67
CA ILE A 319 8.67 -14.72 -14.76
C ILE A 319 7.82 -13.61 -15.41
N PRO A 320 8.09 -13.14 -16.66
CA PRO A 320 7.26 -12.09 -17.27
C PRO A 320 5.81 -12.51 -17.49
N GLN A 321 5.56 -13.78 -17.80
CA GLN A 321 4.20 -14.32 -17.93
C GLN A 321 3.52 -14.47 -16.57
N ALA A 322 4.22 -15.04 -15.59
CA ALA A 322 3.72 -15.20 -14.23
C ALA A 322 3.36 -13.85 -13.58
N LEU A 323 4.18 -12.80 -13.74
CA LEU A 323 3.91 -11.47 -13.20
C LEU A 323 2.60 -10.88 -13.70
N ARG A 324 2.21 -11.12 -14.96
CA ARG A 324 0.90 -10.67 -15.49
C ARG A 324 -0.28 -11.32 -14.77
N ILE A 325 -0.09 -12.53 -14.24
CA ILE A 325 -1.11 -13.25 -13.47
C ILE A 325 -1.06 -12.84 -11.99
N ILE A 326 0.14 -12.59 -11.45
CA ILE A 326 0.37 -12.24 -10.04
C ILE A 326 -0.08 -10.83 -9.71
N ILE A 327 0.19 -9.83 -10.57
CA ILE A 327 -0.01 -8.41 -10.26
C ILE A 327 -1.46 -8.06 -9.92
N PRO A 328 -2.51 -8.49 -10.67
CA PRO A 328 -3.88 -8.11 -10.33
C PRO A 328 -4.34 -8.58 -8.94
N PRO A 329 -4.20 -9.86 -8.53
CA PRO A 329 -4.58 -10.28 -7.18
C PRO A 329 -3.66 -9.70 -6.10
N LEU A 330 -2.38 -9.42 -6.41
CA LEU A 330 -1.45 -8.76 -5.49
C LEU A 330 -1.94 -7.35 -5.11
N THR A 331 -2.44 -6.58 -6.07
CA THR A 331 -3.03 -5.26 -5.81
C THR A 331 -4.20 -5.34 -4.83
N SER A 332 -5.05 -6.36 -4.96
CA SER A 332 -6.15 -6.61 -4.02
C SER A 332 -5.64 -6.90 -2.61
N GLN A 333 -4.52 -7.62 -2.47
CA GLN A 333 -3.92 -7.86 -1.16
C GLN A 333 -3.37 -6.58 -0.51
N TYR A 334 -2.81 -5.66 -1.28
CA TYR A 334 -2.37 -4.37 -0.76
C TYR A 334 -3.53 -3.51 -0.25
N LEU A 335 -4.65 -3.48 -0.97
CA LEU A 335 -5.86 -2.82 -0.51
C LEU A 335 -6.43 -3.48 0.76
N ASN A 336 -6.42 -4.81 0.83
CA ASN A 336 -6.85 -5.55 2.01
C ASN A 336 -5.95 -5.26 3.22
N LEU A 337 -4.63 -5.21 3.05
CA LEU A 337 -3.70 -4.85 4.12
C LEU A 337 -4.00 -3.45 4.66
N THR A 338 -4.20 -2.47 3.78
CA THR A 338 -4.54 -1.10 4.16
C THR A 338 -5.87 -1.02 4.92
N LYS A 339 -6.89 -1.79 4.51
CA LYS A 339 -8.15 -1.89 5.26
C LYS A 339 -7.97 -2.56 6.62
N ASN A 340 -7.18 -3.63 6.66
CA ASN A 340 -6.93 -4.39 7.88
C ASN A 340 -6.10 -3.61 8.90
N SER A 341 -5.41 -2.54 8.50
CA SER A 341 -4.71 -1.67 9.46
C SER A 341 -5.65 -1.05 10.49
N SER A 342 -6.94 -0.90 10.18
CA SER A 342 -7.96 -0.41 11.11
C SER A 342 -8.18 -1.33 12.33
N LEU A 343 -7.81 -2.61 12.24
CA LEU A 343 -7.80 -3.52 13.39
C LEU A 343 -6.79 -3.10 14.47
N ALA A 344 -5.87 -2.19 14.14
CA ALA A 344 -4.94 -1.54 15.05
C ALA A 344 -5.61 -0.88 16.26
N MET A 345 -6.84 -0.38 16.09
CA MET A 345 -7.66 0.18 17.16
C MET A 345 -7.80 -0.80 18.34
N ALA A 346 -7.86 -2.11 18.08
CA ALA A 346 -8.04 -3.13 19.12
C ALA A 346 -6.85 -3.26 20.10
N ILE A 347 -5.67 -2.76 19.71
CA ILE A 347 -4.46 -2.73 20.54
C ILE A 347 -4.01 -1.29 20.89
N GLY A 348 -4.85 -0.29 20.57
CA GLY A 348 -4.59 1.11 20.91
C GLY A 348 -3.59 1.83 19.98
N TYR A 349 -3.25 1.30 18.83
CA TYR A 349 -2.44 2.04 17.86
C TYR A 349 -3.25 3.19 17.23
N PRO A 350 -2.71 4.42 17.17
CA PRO A 350 -3.45 5.60 16.73
C PRO A 350 -3.50 5.73 15.21
N ASP A 351 -4.18 4.80 14.54
CA ASP A 351 -4.51 4.88 13.13
C ASP A 351 -5.68 5.84 12.86
N LEU A 352 -6.06 6.04 11.61
CA LEU A 352 -7.15 6.94 11.23
C LEU A 352 -8.48 6.53 11.90
N VAL A 353 -8.78 5.24 11.97
CA VAL A 353 -10.04 4.76 12.57
C VAL A 353 -10.03 4.96 14.08
N SER A 354 -8.95 4.65 14.77
CA SER A 354 -8.80 4.85 16.21
C SER A 354 -8.90 6.33 16.59
N VAL A 355 -8.12 7.19 15.92
CA VAL A 355 -8.02 8.61 16.25
C VAL A 355 -9.27 9.37 15.83
N PHE A 356 -9.74 9.17 14.59
CA PHE A 356 -10.82 9.98 14.05
C PHE A 356 -12.19 9.37 14.36
N ALA A 357 -12.46 8.13 13.97
CA ALA A 357 -13.74 7.49 14.22
C ALA A 357 -13.90 7.10 15.70
N GLY A 358 -12.85 6.59 16.35
CA GLY A 358 -12.90 6.17 17.76
C GLY A 358 -12.92 7.32 18.75
N THR A 359 -12.19 8.39 18.51
CA THR A 359 -12.02 9.51 19.48
C THR A 359 -12.72 10.78 19.00
N THR A 360 -12.34 11.31 17.82
CA THR A 360 -12.82 12.63 17.36
C THR A 360 -14.34 12.65 17.17
N LEU A 361 -14.91 11.71 16.43
CA LEU A 361 -16.35 11.69 16.18
C LEU A 361 -17.16 11.44 17.46
N ASN A 362 -16.64 10.65 18.39
CA ASN A 362 -17.29 10.42 19.70
C ASN A 362 -17.28 11.69 20.58
N GLN A 363 -16.16 12.44 20.61
CA GLN A 363 -16.05 13.67 21.41
C GLN A 363 -16.90 14.81 20.84
N THR A 364 -16.99 14.91 19.51
CA THR A 364 -17.74 15.98 18.84
C THR A 364 -19.22 15.65 18.65
N GLY A 365 -19.64 14.44 18.96
CA GLY A 365 -21.04 13.99 18.76
C GLY A 365 -21.45 14.01 17.29
N GLN A 366 -20.51 13.87 16.36
CA GLN A 366 -20.78 13.81 14.91
C GLN A 366 -21.33 12.45 14.51
N ALA A 367 -22.23 12.45 13.56
CA ALA A 367 -22.84 11.21 13.02
C ALA A 367 -22.10 10.73 11.76
#